data_ad2160e7da3e984d4177531bb0a597d8
#
_entry.id   ad2160e7da3e984d4177531bb0a597d8
#
_cell.length_a   1.000
_cell.length_b   1.000
_cell.length_c   1.000
_cell.angle_alpha   90.00
_cell.angle_beta   90.00
_cell.angle_gamma   90.00
#
_symmetry.space_group_name_H-M   'P 1'
#
loop_
_entity.id
_entity.type
_entity.pdbx_description
1 polymer ?
#
loop_
_entity_poly.entity_id
_entity_poly.type
_entity_poly.pdbx_seq_one_letter_code
_entity_poly.pdbx_strand_id
1 'polypeptide(L)'
;MRILLLILLSLANIACSQKIENQSAVTQTIPHFDATVYQLIDLFNKKNFKEINQYINKDIGLFIVYNGSTSPTMRRIEQFKSNNKIIENTIPSWVDDELLGFSISGNPKIQYEQYPPFDPCSEKVTKLGLYANSKEKNIEALKIALGYYHWELKHYQFEKNPVWEEYQSIANKIAPKTVKVVYIENFPGIIPNHEKNIFIFYLTQLDNKWYLTILDFYTMDCSA
;
A
#
# COMPACT_ATOMS: atom_id res chain seq x y z
N MET A 1 -69.15 20.28 -49.89
CA MET A 1 -68.80 18.96 -49.33
C MET A 1 -67.31 18.76 -49.51
N ARG A 2 -66.48 19.14 -48.53
CA ARG A 2 -65.06 18.80 -48.40
C ARG A 2 -64.69 19.03 -46.95
N ILE A 3 -64.52 17.94 -46.24
CA ILE A 3 -64.17 17.88 -44.85
C ILE A 3 -62.67 18.12 -44.78
N LEU A 4 -62.29 19.21 -44.15
CA LEU A 4 -60.88 19.55 -43.90
C LEU A 4 -60.52 18.96 -42.53
N LEU A 5 -59.77 17.90 -42.57
CA LEU A 5 -59.28 17.22 -41.36
C LEU A 5 -58.05 18.00 -40.85
N LEU A 6 -58.25 18.80 -39.82
CA LEU A 6 -57.16 19.44 -39.09
C LEU A 6 -56.51 18.47 -38.14
N ILE A 7 -55.38 17.93 -38.53
CA ILE A 7 -54.52 17.17 -37.64
C ILE A 7 -53.74 18.17 -36.81
N LEU A 8 -54.18 18.33 -35.58
CA LEU A 8 -53.41 19.04 -34.55
C LEU A 8 -52.23 18.16 -34.15
N LEU A 9 -51.05 18.47 -34.71
CA LEU A 9 -49.77 17.96 -34.17
C LEU A 9 -49.49 18.65 -32.83
N SER A 10 -49.89 18.03 -31.76
CA SER A 10 -49.41 18.37 -30.43
C SER A 10 -47.94 17.92 -30.29
N LEU A 11 -47.04 18.84 -30.55
CA LEU A 11 -45.62 18.68 -30.15
C LEU A 11 -45.53 18.64 -28.63
N ALA A 12 -45.64 17.45 -28.10
CA ALA A 12 -45.24 17.22 -26.72
C ALA A 12 -43.72 17.44 -26.63
N ASN A 13 -43.32 18.61 -26.19
CA ASN A 13 -41.96 18.83 -25.72
C ASN A 13 -41.72 17.96 -24.49
N ILE A 14 -41.22 16.78 -24.73
CA ILE A 14 -40.60 15.97 -23.66
C ILE A 14 -39.28 16.67 -23.33
N ALA A 15 -39.37 17.65 -22.44
CA ALA A 15 -38.21 18.14 -21.72
C ALA A 15 -37.66 16.99 -20.92
N CYS A 16 -36.70 16.27 -21.52
CA CYS A 16 -35.88 15.29 -20.83
C CYS A 16 -35.04 16.09 -19.83
N SER A 17 -35.60 16.36 -18.66
CA SER A 17 -34.86 16.84 -17.51
C SER A 17 -33.88 15.74 -17.13
N GLN A 18 -32.68 15.83 -17.69
CA GLN A 18 -31.57 15.05 -17.18
C GLN A 18 -31.33 15.52 -15.76
N LYS A 19 -31.95 14.81 -14.83
CA LYS A 19 -31.58 14.80 -13.45
C LYS A 19 -30.12 14.35 -13.44
N ILE A 20 -29.22 15.32 -13.35
CA ILE A 20 -27.83 15.03 -12.98
C ILE A 20 -27.94 14.45 -11.57
N GLU A 21 -28.13 13.13 -11.50
CA GLU A 21 -27.80 12.39 -10.31
C GLU A 21 -26.31 12.64 -10.08
N ASN A 22 -26.05 13.54 -9.15
CA ASN A 22 -24.79 13.54 -8.45
C ASN A 22 -24.62 12.14 -7.89
N GLN A 23 -24.03 11.26 -8.70
CA GLN A 23 -23.44 10.04 -8.20
C GLN A 23 -22.33 10.51 -7.26
N SER A 24 -22.72 10.81 -6.02
CA SER A 24 -21.82 10.67 -4.90
C SER A 24 -21.15 9.33 -5.13
N ALA A 25 -19.88 9.38 -5.43
CA ALA A 25 -19.05 8.21 -5.63
C ALA A 25 -19.20 7.40 -4.34
N VAL A 26 -20.14 6.48 -4.35
CA VAL A 26 -20.27 5.46 -3.33
C VAL A 26 -18.92 4.78 -3.37
N THR A 27 -18.09 5.11 -2.41
CA THR A 27 -16.84 4.41 -2.16
C THR A 27 -17.27 2.97 -1.92
N GLN A 28 -17.22 2.16 -2.97
CA GLN A 28 -17.45 0.73 -2.82
C GLN A 28 -16.38 0.28 -1.83
N THR A 29 -16.78 0.14 -0.59
CA THR A 29 -15.98 -0.51 0.43
C THR A 29 -15.65 -1.87 -0.15
N ILE A 30 -14.40 -2.04 -0.53
CA ILE A 30 -13.93 -3.31 -1.07
C ILE A 30 -14.17 -4.31 0.06
N PRO A 31 -15.04 -5.31 -0.13
CA PRO A 31 -15.41 -6.19 0.95
C PRO A 31 -14.17 -6.73 1.64
N HIS A 32 -14.11 -6.62 2.93
CA HIS A 32 -13.02 -7.11 3.79
C HIS A 32 -11.68 -6.35 3.75
N PHE A 33 -11.49 -5.29 2.96
CA PHE A 33 -10.23 -4.52 2.97
C PHE A 33 -9.96 -3.90 4.36
N ASP A 34 -10.90 -3.12 4.86
CA ASP A 34 -10.78 -2.46 6.17
C ASP A 34 -10.56 -3.46 7.30
N ALA A 35 -11.33 -4.54 7.28
CA ALA A 35 -11.18 -5.61 8.26
C ALA A 35 -9.78 -6.21 8.23
N THR A 36 -9.21 -6.41 7.03
CA THR A 36 -7.84 -6.92 6.86
C THR A 36 -6.81 -5.92 7.37
N VAL A 37 -6.98 -4.62 7.06
CA VAL A 37 -6.08 -3.57 7.56
C VAL A 37 -6.07 -3.55 9.08
N TYR A 38 -7.24 -3.48 9.73
CA TYR A 38 -7.33 -3.44 11.19
C TYR A 38 -6.81 -4.71 11.85
N GLN A 39 -7.07 -5.88 11.26
CA GLN A 39 -6.57 -7.14 11.78
C GLN A 39 -5.06 -7.23 11.70
N LEU A 40 -4.44 -6.80 10.60
CA LEU A 40 -2.99 -6.73 10.49
C LEU A 40 -2.38 -5.75 11.50
N ILE A 41 -2.97 -4.56 11.66
CA ILE A 41 -2.54 -3.60 12.68
C ILE A 41 -2.57 -4.23 14.08
N ASP A 42 -3.65 -4.90 14.44
CA ASP A 42 -3.76 -5.59 15.74
C ASP A 42 -2.70 -6.68 15.90
N LEU A 43 -2.46 -7.47 14.85
CA LEU A 43 -1.44 -8.52 14.85
C LEU A 43 -0.01 -7.96 14.94
N PHE A 44 0.29 -6.87 14.25
CA PHE A 44 1.57 -6.15 14.37
C PHE A 44 1.75 -5.60 15.78
N ASN A 45 0.73 -4.96 16.36
CA ASN A 45 0.77 -4.47 17.73
C ASN A 45 1.04 -5.58 18.75
N LYS A 46 0.44 -6.75 18.55
CA LYS A 46 0.63 -7.94 19.40
C LYS A 46 1.91 -8.71 19.09
N LYS A 47 2.66 -8.33 18.06
CA LYS A 47 3.83 -9.06 17.57
C LYS A 47 3.50 -10.52 17.21
N ASN A 48 2.28 -10.76 16.75
CA ASN A 48 1.81 -12.11 16.42
C ASN A 48 2.13 -12.46 14.96
N PHE A 49 3.43 -12.55 14.67
CA PHE A 49 3.94 -12.82 13.31
C PHE A 49 3.50 -14.19 12.78
N LYS A 50 3.24 -15.15 13.68
CA LYS A 50 2.70 -16.45 13.28
C LYS A 50 1.33 -16.31 12.61
N GLU A 51 0.46 -15.46 13.14
CA GLU A 51 -0.85 -15.22 12.52
C GLU A 51 -0.76 -14.29 11.31
N ILE A 52 0.18 -13.35 11.28
CA ILE A 52 0.43 -12.51 10.10
C ILE A 52 0.76 -13.38 8.88
N ASN A 53 1.43 -14.52 9.05
CA ASN A 53 1.74 -15.45 7.95
C ASN A 53 0.50 -15.96 7.19
N GLN A 54 -0.68 -15.94 7.78
CA GLN A 54 -1.93 -16.29 7.08
C GLN A 54 -2.33 -15.25 6.02
N TYR A 55 -1.75 -14.05 6.10
CA TYR A 55 -1.93 -12.97 5.14
C TYR A 55 -0.83 -12.90 4.09
N ILE A 56 0.14 -13.81 4.11
CA ILE A 56 1.16 -13.93 3.08
C ILE A 56 0.71 -14.99 2.08
N ASN A 57 0.57 -14.60 0.82
CA ASN A 57 0.26 -15.54 -0.25
C ASN A 57 1.51 -16.33 -0.62
N LYS A 58 1.45 -17.65 -0.65
CA LYS A 58 2.63 -18.52 -0.88
C LYS A 58 3.27 -18.32 -2.27
N ASP A 59 2.45 -18.01 -3.28
CA ASP A 59 2.95 -17.84 -4.66
C ASP A 59 3.60 -16.46 -4.86
N ILE A 60 3.11 -15.46 -4.11
CA ILE A 60 3.62 -14.07 -4.17
C ILE A 60 4.74 -13.86 -3.16
N GLY A 61 4.58 -14.35 -1.94
CA GLY A 61 5.44 -14.01 -0.81
C GLY A 61 5.19 -12.61 -0.27
N LEU A 62 6.08 -12.16 0.59
CA LEU A 62 6.15 -10.82 1.15
C LEU A 62 7.47 -10.17 0.76
N PHE A 63 7.39 -9.06 0.03
CA PHE A 63 8.55 -8.25 -0.29
C PHE A 63 8.85 -7.27 0.85
N ILE A 64 10.07 -7.27 1.31
CA ILE A 64 10.59 -6.30 2.28
C ILE A 64 11.53 -5.40 1.52
N VAL A 65 11.18 -4.13 1.41
CA VAL A 65 11.95 -3.10 0.72
C VAL A 65 12.60 -2.21 1.76
N TYR A 66 13.90 -2.03 1.68
CA TYR A 66 14.69 -1.29 2.67
C TYR A 66 15.90 -0.63 2.02
N ASN A 67 16.56 0.25 2.76
CA ASN A 67 17.83 0.84 2.31
C ASN A 67 18.99 -0.12 2.61
N GLY A 68 19.66 -0.55 1.55
CA GLY A 68 20.84 -1.43 1.61
C GLY A 68 22.15 -0.64 1.67
N SER A 69 22.28 0.29 2.63
CA SER A 69 23.40 1.21 2.84
C SER A 69 23.44 2.43 1.90
N THR A 70 23.27 2.28 0.61
CA THR A 70 23.30 3.41 -0.36
C THR A 70 22.26 3.26 -1.47
N SER A 71 21.48 2.18 -1.42
CA SER A 71 20.58 1.85 -2.52
C SER A 71 19.34 1.12 -2.05
N PRO A 72 18.19 1.36 -2.69
CA PRO A 72 16.98 0.62 -2.42
C PRO A 72 17.19 -0.86 -2.74
N THR A 73 16.96 -1.68 -1.76
CA THR A 73 17.13 -3.14 -1.83
C THR A 73 15.82 -3.81 -1.47
N MET A 74 15.62 -5.03 -1.93
CA MET A 74 14.47 -5.83 -1.53
C MET A 74 14.84 -7.29 -1.28
N ARG A 75 14.04 -7.92 -0.44
CA ARG A 75 14.04 -9.37 -0.23
C ARG A 75 12.62 -9.89 -0.24
N ARG A 76 12.44 -11.07 -0.80
CA ARG A 76 11.16 -11.79 -0.74
C ARG A 76 11.28 -12.87 0.32
N ILE A 77 10.32 -12.92 1.23
CA ILE A 77 10.18 -14.00 2.22
C ILE A 77 8.85 -14.71 2.01
N GLU A 78 8.78 -15.97 2.37
CA GLU A 78 7.54 -16.76 2.30
C GLU A 78 6.73 -16.63 3.59
N GLN A 79 7.41 -16.38 4.71
CA GLN A 79 6.80 -16.23 6.02
C GLN A 79 7.74 -15.57 7.02
N PHE A 80 7.19 -14.96 8.05
CA PHE A 80 7.94 -14.56 9.23
C PHE A 80 8.34 -15.80 10.05
N LYS A 81 9.53 -15.77 10.63
CA LYS A 81 9.97 -16.80 11.57
C LYS A 81 9.32 -16.56 12.94
N SER A 82 9.06 -17.64 13.69
CA SER A 82 8.41 -17.57 15.00
C SER A 82 9.37 -17.34 16.17
N ASN A 83 10.67 -17.19 15.91
CA ASN A 83 11.72 -17.05 16.92
C ASN A 83 12.16 -15.59 17.06
N ASN A 84 13.08 -15.30 17.98
CA ASN A 84 13.64 -13.97 18.26
C ASN A 84 14.23 -13.23 17.05
N LYS A 85 14.28 -13.85 15.90
CA LYS A 85 14.51 -13.23 14.58
C LYS A 85 13.26 -13.42 13.76
N ILE A 86 12.59 -12.35 13.44
CA ILE A 86 11.33 -12.35 12.69
C ILE A 86 11.59 -12.65 11.22
N ILE A 87 12.74 -12.22 10.72
CA ILE A 87 13.12 -12.28 9.32
C ILE A 87 14.41 -13.11 9.14
N GLU A 88 14.70 -13.45 7.90
CA GLU A 88 15.90 -14.23 7.56
C GLU A 88 17.20 -13.45 7.73
N ASN A 89 18.32 -14.14 7.99
CA ASN A 89 19.63 -13.53 8.22
C ASN A 89 20.17 -12.67 7.04
N THR A 90 19.50 -12.67 5.91
CA THR A 90 19.85 -11.88 4.72
C THR A 90 19.27 -10.48 4.74
N ILE A 91 18.48 -10.14 5.74
CA ILE A 91 17.89 -8.81 5.93
C ILE A 91 18.58 -8.16 7.13
N PRO A 92 18.88 -6.85 7.09
CA PRO A 92 19.51 -6.16 8.21
C PRO A 92 18.71 -6.29 9.50
N SER A 93 19.40 -6.44 10.63
CA SER A 93 18.74 -6.60 11.94
C SER A 93 17.88 -5.39 12.35
N TRP A 94 18.21 -4.21 11.88
CA TRP A 94 17.42 -3.01 12.17
C TRP A 94 15.98 -3.09 11.62
N VAL A 95 15.74 -3.86 10.54
CA VAL A 95 14.38 -4.13 10.03
C VAL A 95 13.58 -4.96 11.02
N ASP A 96 14.22 -5.93 11.70
CA ASP A 96 13.58 -6.67 12.79
C ASP A 96 13.26 -5.74 13.97
N ASP A 97 14.20 -4.83 14.31
CA ASP A 97 14.03 -3.87 15.40
C ASP A 97 12.87 -2.90 15.11
N GLU A 98 12.75 -2.41 13.88
CA GLU A 98 11.62 -1.59 13.43
C GLU A 98 10.28 -2.34 13.54
N LEU A 99 10.22 -3.59 13.05
CA LEU A 99 9.01 -4.41 13.17
C LEU A 99 8.64 -4.71 14.62
N LEU A 100 9.63 -4.93 15.48
CA LEU A 100 9.42 -5.17 16.91
C LEU A 100 9.06 -3.88 17.65
N GLY A 101 9.65 -2.75 17.28
CA GLY A 101 9.39 -1.44 17.84
C GLY A 101 8.03 -0.86 17.42
N PHE A 102 7.55 -1.27 16.25
CA PHE A 102 6.32 -0.71 15.69
C PHE A 102 5.10 -0.95 16.58
N SER A 103 4.34 0.11 16.83
CA SER A 103 3.02 0.03 17.46
C SER A 103 2.13 1.16 16.95
N ILE A 104 0.87 0.86 16.69
CA ILE A 104 -0.15 1.84 16.33
C ILE A 104 -0.98 2.13 17.56
N SER A 105 -1.04 3.40 17.97
CA SER A 105 -1.84 3.83 19.08
C SER A 105 -3.32 4.03 18.67
N GLY A 106 -4.25 3.59 19.51
CA GLY A 106 -5.70 3.76 19.28
C GLY A 106 -6.26 2.92 18.11
N ASN A 107 -7.41 3.35 17.59
CA ASN A 107 -8.07 2.77 16.42
C ASN A 107 -8.29 3.86 15.37
N PRO A 108 -7.25 4.25 14.64
CA PRO A 108 -7.37 5.30 13.63
C PRO A 108 -8.33 4.84 12.52
N LYS A 109 -9.26 5.73 12.12
CA LYS A 109 -10.13 5.45 10.96
C LYS A 109 -9.32 5.55 9.67
N ILE A 110 -9.57 4.61 8.75
CA ILE A 110 -8.97 4.66 7.42
C ILE A 110 -9.52 5.88 6.67
N GLN A 111 -8.61 6.73 6.20
CA GLN A 111 -8.90 7.85 5.33
C GLN A 111 -8.65 7.41 3.89
N TYR A 112 -9.72 7.36 3.08
CA TYR A 112 -9.65 6.95 1.66
C TYR A 112 -9.28 8.12 0.75
N GLU A 113 -8.21 8.77 1.08
CA GLU A 113 -7.65 9.87 0.30
C GLU A 113 -6.16 9.64 0.06
N GLN A 114 -5.58 10.44 -0.80
CA GLN A 114 -4.13 10.46 -0.92
C GLN A 114 -3.54 10.87 0.43
N TYR A 115 -2.59 10.07 0.92
CA TYR A 115 -1.86 10.44 2.13
C TYR A 115 -1.13 11.78 1.90
N PRO A 116 -1.04 12.62 2.93
CA PRO A 116 -0.35 13.89 2.80
C PRO A 116 1.09 13.66 2.37
N PRO A 117 1.66 14.53 1.54
CA PRO A 117 3.07 14.49 1.27
C PRO A 117 3.81 14.49 2.60
N PHE A 118 4.61 13.48 2.82
CA PHE A 118 5.53 13.43 3.95
C PHE A 118 6.94 13.21 3.43
N ASP A 119 7.84 13.89 4.06
CA ASP A 119 9.26 13.62 3.98
C ASP A 119 9.63 13.05 5.34
N PRO A 120 10.03 11.77 5.42
CA PRO A 120 10.39 11.17 6.70
C PRO A 120 11.53 11.92 7.39
N CYS A 121 12.34 12.63 6.62
CA CYS A 121 13.48 13.41 7.08
C CYS A 121 13.13 14.85 7.42
N SER A 122 11.91 15.28 7.15
CA SER A 122 11.46 16.63 7.49
C SER A 122 10.47 16.59 8.66
N GLU A 123 10.56 17.60 9.53
CA GLU A 123 9.64 17.78 10.64
C GLU A 123 8.20 18.10 10.20
N LYS A 124 7.97 18.26 8.89
CA LYS A 124 6.71 18.79 8.31
C LYS A 124 5.74 17.70 7.88
N VAL A 125 5.40 16.76 8.75
CA VAL A 125 4.22 15.95 8.51
C VAL A 125 3.00 16.77 8.92
N THR A 126 2.18 17.13 7.97
CA THR A 126 1.05 18.04 8.16
C THR A 126 -0.19 17.36 8.73
N LYS A 127 -0.31 16.04 8.63
CA LYS A 127 -1.55 15.33 8.99
C LYS A 127 -1.27 13.90 9.43
N LEU A 128 -1.64 13.60 10.65
CA LEU A 128 -1.51 12.26 11.24
C LEU A 128 -2.71 11.40 10.86
N GLY A 129 -2.53 10.08 10.81
CA GLY A 129 -3.63 9.14 10.57
C GLY A 129 -3.26 7.89 9.81
N LEU A 130 -4.29 7.13 9.48
CA LEU A 130 -4.23 5.92 8.67
C LEU A 130 -4.85 6.20 7.31
N TYR A 131 -4.08 6.04 6.25
CA TYR A 131 -4.45 6.39 4.89
C TYR A 131 -4.43 5.17 3.98
N ALA A 132 -5.40 5.07 3.07
CA ALA A 132 -5.40 4.07 2.01
C ALA A 132 -6.09 4.65 0.76
N ASN A 133 -5.36 4.80 -0.33
CA ASN A 133 -5.95 5.24 -1.58
C ASN A 133 -6.27 4.04 -2.48
N SER A 134 -7.47 3.51 -2.36
CA SER A 134 -7.88 2.35 -3.17
C SER A 134 -8.06 2.65 -4.66
N LYS A 135 -8.13 3.93 -5.05
CA LYS A 135 -8.20 4.36 -6.45
C LYS A 135 -6.84 4.35 -7.12
N GLU A 136 -5.79 4.50 -6.35
CA GLU A 136 -4.41 4.49 -6.83
C GLU A 136 -3.79 3.11 -6.56
N LYS A 137 -3.67 2.32 -7.62
CA LYS A 137 -2.98 1.04 -7.54
C LYS A 137 -1.49 1.26 -7.63
N ASN A 138 -0.78 0.94 -6.56
CA ASN A 138 0.60 1.33 -6.42
C ASN A 138 1.45 0.24 -5.75
N ILE A 139 2.65 0.06 -6.26
CA ILE A 139 3.72 -0.75 -5.67
C ILE A 139 5.03 0.05 -5.69
N GLU A 140 4.96 1.33 -5.38
CA GLU A 140 6.04 2.31 -5.57
C GLU A 140 7.39 1.83 -5.03
N ALA A 141 7.47 1.44 -3.77
CA ALA A 141 8.71 0.98 -3.14
C ALA A 141 9.34 -0.18 -3.92
N LEU A 142 8.52 -1.17 -4.32
CA LEU A 142 9.00 -2.31 -5.08
C LEU A 142 9.50 -1.92 -6.48
N LYS A 143 8.81 -0.96 -7.13
CA LYS A 143 9.26 -0.41 -8.42
C LYS A 143 10.59 0.32 -8.33
N ILE A 144 10.79 1.08 -7.25
CA ILE A 144 12.06 1.79 -7.02
C ILE A 144 13.20 0.78 -6.88
N ALA A 145 13.05 -0.25 -6.05
CA ALA A 145 14.07 -1.27 -5.86
C ALA A 145 14.37 -2.06 -7.15
N LEU A 146 13.34 -2.43 -7.92
CA LEU A 146 13.50 -3.07 -9.22
C LEU A 146 14.17 -2.14 -10.23
N GLY A 147 13.80 -0.88 -10.27
CA GLY A 147 14.40 0.12 -11.16
C GLY A 147 15.88 0.32 -10.87
N TYR A 148 16.26 0.37 -9.59
CA TYR A 148 17.66 0.45 -9.19
C TYR A 148 18.46 -0.77 -9.63
N TYR A 149 17.93 -1.97 -9.44
CA TYR A 149 18.57 -3.19 -9.94
C TYR A 149 18.81 -3.17 -11.47
N HIS A 150 17.82 -2.73 -12.25
CA HIS A 150 17.99 -2.60 -13.69
C HIS A 150 19.03 -1.56 -14.05
N TRP A 151 19.13 -0.48 -13.29
CA TRP A 151 20.15 0.53 -13.46
C TRP A 151 21.55 -0.06 -13.19
N GLU A 152 21.74 -0.83 -12.11
CA GLU A 152 23.00 -1.50 -11.79
C GLU A 152 23.43 -2.47 -12.90
N LEU A 153 22.51 -3.33 -13.38
CA LEU A 153 22.79 -4.23 -14.49
C LEU A 153 23.34 -3.49 -15.73
N LYS A 154 22.75 -2.34 -16.04
CA LYS A 154 23.14 -1.55 -17.20
C LYS A 154 24.52 -0.89 -17.02
N HIS A 155 24.81 -0.41 -15.82
CA HIS A 155 26.02 0.39 -15.58
C HIS A 155 27.24 -0.44 -15.20
N TYR A 156 27.04 -1.53 -14.48
CA TYR A 156 28.13 -2.36 -13.98
C TYR A 156 28.27 -3.70 -14.73
N GLN A 157 27.43 -3.95 -15.72
CA GLN A 157 27.45 -5.18 -16.54
C GLN A 157 27.37 -6.46 -15.68
N PHE A 158 26.66 -6.40 -14.56
CA PHE A 158 26.43 -7.61 -13.75
C PHE A 158 25.64 -8.64 -14.54
N GLU A 159 25.89 -9.92 -14.25
CA GLU A 159 25.08 -10.99 -14.80
C GLU A 159 23.63 -10.86 -14.31
N LYS A 160 22.68 -11.11 -15.21
CA LYS A 160 21.28 -11.11 -14.86
C LYS A 160 21.00 -12.18 -13.82
N ASN A 161 20.39 -11.80 -12.72
CA ASN A 161 19.94 -12.72 -11.68
C ASN A 161 18.50 -13.16 -11.96
N PRO A 162 18.23 -14.46 -12.23
CA PRO A 162 16.88 -14.94 -12.53
C PRO A 162 15.84 -14.60 -11.44
N VAL A 163 16.27 -14.49 -10.19
CA VAL A 163 15.40 -14.12 -9.06
C VAL A 163 14.77 -12.73 -9.26
N TRP A 164 15.51 -11.79 -9.85
CA TRP A 164 14.97 -10.45 -10.08
C TRP A 164 13.98 -10.41 -11.23
N GLU A 165 14.15 -11.25 -12.23
CA GLU A 165 13.17 -11.38 -13.31
C GLU A 165 11.85 -12.00 -12.78
N GLU A 166 11.96 -12.98 -11.88
CA GLU A 166 10.80 -13.49 -11.14
C GLU A 166 10.11 -12.38 -10.36
N TYR A 167 10.87 -11.58 -9.60
CA TYR A 167 10.34 -10.46 -8.82
C TYR A 167 9.64 -9.42 -9.71
N GLN A 168 10.22 -9.10 -10.86
CA GLN A 168 9.60 -8.21 -11.85
C GLN A 168 8.26 -8.79 -12.37
N SER A 169 8.23 -10.08 -12.65
CA SER A 169 7.00 -10.76 -13.08
C SER A 169 5.92 -10.69 -12.01
N ILE A 170 6.28 -10.98 -10.76
CA ILE A 170 5.36 -10.86 -9.62
C ILE A 170 4.88 -9.43 -9.48
N ALA A 171 5.78 -8.44 -9.50
CA ALA A 171 5.45 -7.03 -9.39
C ALA A 171 4.41 -6.60 -10.44
N ASN A 172 4.60 -6.99 -11.70
CA ASN A 172 3.66 -6.70 -12.77
C ASN A 172 2.27 -7.33 -12.54
N LYS A 173 2.25 -8.54 -11.99
CA LYS A 173 1.00 -9.27 -11.67
C LYS A 173 0.22 -8.60 -10.55
N ILE A 174 0.90 -8.12 -9.50
CA ILE A 174 0.25 -7.56 -8.32
C ILE A 174 -0.08 -6.07 -8.44
N ALA A 175 0.72 -5.28 -9.19
CA ALA A 175 0.58 -3.83 -9.29
C ALA A 175 -0.86 -3.34 -9.51
N PRO A 176 -1.66 -3.90 -10.44
CA PRO A 176 -3.02 -3.41 -10.70
C PRO A 176 -4.03 -3.72 -9.59
N LYS A 177 -3.64 -4.52 -8.60
CA LYS A 177 -4.52 -5.03 -7.53
C LYS A 177 -4.06 -4.62 -6.13
N THR A 178 -2.99 -3.83 -6.04
CA THR A 178 -2.32 -3.50 -4.78
C THR A 178 -2.70 -2.10 -4.31
N VAL A 179 -2.99 -1.97 -3.02
CA VAL A 179 -3.29 -0.72 -2.33
C VAL A 179 -2.20 -0.46 -1.31
N LYS A 180 -1.62 0.75 -1.34
CA LYS A 180 -0.70 1.24 -0.33
C LYS A 180 -1.47 1.70 0.89
N VAL A 181 -1.04 1.26 2.07
CA VAL A 181 -1.53 1.70 3.38
C VAL A 181 -0.42 2.43 4.09
N VAL A 182 -0.69 3.63 4.55
CA VAL A 182 0.27 4.49 5.24
C VAL A 182 -0.30 4.89 6.59
N TYR A 183 0.43 4.59 7.64
CA TYR A 183 0.13 5.07 8.98
C TYR A 183 1.17 6.09 9.41
N ILE A 184 0.71 7.20 9.97
CA ILE A 184 1.57 8.31 10.40
C ILE A 184 1.08 8.77 11.78
N GLU A 185 1.95 8.73 12.78
CA GLU A 185 1.69 9.31 14.11
C GLU A 185 2.92 10.06 14.65
N ASN A 186 2.71 10.83 15.69
CA ASN A 186 3.84 11.40 16.44
C ASN A 186 4.47 10.28 17.27
N PHE A 187 5.80 10.19 17.24
CA PHE A 187 6.49 9.27 18.11
C PHE A 187 6.24 9.68 19.58
N PRO A 188 5.82 8.78 20.44
CA PRO A 188 5.60 9.06 21.85
C PRO A 188 6.94 9.13 22.61
N GLY A 189 7.84 10.00 22.22
CA GLY A 189 9.20 10.08 22.74
C GLY A 189 9.53 11.42 23.39
N ILE A 190 10.72 11.50 23.98
CA ILE A 190 11.23 12.52 24.88
C ILE A 190 11.41 13.90 24.21
N ILE A 191 11.35 14.00 22.90
CA ILE A 191 11.52 15.26 22.17
C ILE A 191 10.25 15.56 21.38
N PRO A 192 9.42 16.51 21.81
CA PRO A 192 8.26 16.95 21.00
C PRO A 192 8.75 17.46 19.65
N ASN A 193 8.20 16.95 18.58
CA ASN A 193 8.31 17.40 17.18
C ASN A 193 9.40 16.79 16.28
N HIS A 194 10.27 15.88 16.71
CA HIS A 194 11.38 15.47 15.84
C HIS A 194 11.26 14.10 15.19
N GLU A 195 10.41 13.22 15.70
CA GLU A 195 10.30 11.90 15.12
C GLU A 195 8.84 11.51 14.85
N LYS A 196 8.60 11.01 13.66
CA LYS A 196 7.30 10.45 13.25
C LYS A 196 7.41 8.95 13.21
N ASN A 197 6.45 8.28 13.80
CA ASN A 197 6.27 6.86 13.60
C ASN A 197 5.48 6.67 12.31
N ILE A 198 6.14 6.18 11.29
CA ILE A 198 5.54 5.94 9.97
C ILE A 198 5.61 4.45 9.70
N PHE A 199 4.51 3.86 9.27
CA PHE A 199 4.48 2.48 8.86
C PHE A 199 3.77 2.34 7.52
N ILE A 200 4.46 1.74 6.56
CA ILE A 200 3.96 1.58 5.20
C ILE A 200 3.92 0.12 4.83
N PHE A 201 2.74 -0.35 4.46
CA PHE A 201 2.56 -1.69 3.93
C PHE A 201 1.57 -1.71 2.77
N TYR A 202 1.60 -2.78 2.00
CA TYR A 202 0.76 -2.90 0.82
C TYR A 202 -0.05 -4.17 0.86
N LEU A 203 -1.32 -4.05 0.51
CA LEU A 203 -2.26 -5.15 0.40
C LEU A 203 -2.62 -5.39 -1.06
N THR A 204 -2.51 -6.63 -1.50
CA THR A 204 -2.90 -7.07 -2.84
C THR A 204 -4.14 -7.93 -2.77
N GLN A 205 -5.13 -7.64 -3.61
CA GLN A 205 -6.31 -8.48 -3.75
C GLN A 205 -6.06 -9.61 -4.73
N LEU A 206 -6.16 -10.85 -4.25
CA LEU A 206 -6.09 -12.08 -5.07
C LEU A 206 -7.28 -12.97 -4.67
N ASP A 207 -8.00 -13.48 -5.65
CA ASP A 207 -9.12 -14.40 -5.44
C ASP A 207 -10.10 -13.95 -4.33
N ASN A 208 -10.47 -12.66 -4.38
CA ASN A 208 -11.35 -12.00 -3.39
C ASN A 208 -10.83 -11.96 -1.94
N LYS A 209 -9.55 -12.23 -1.72
CA LYS A 209 -8.89 -12.11 -0.43
C LYS A 209 -7.75 -11.10 -0.50
N TRP A 210 -7.51 -10.39 0.60
CA TRP A 210 -6.42 -9.45 0.75
C TRP A 210 -5.21 -10.10 1.39
N TYR A 211 -4.05 -9.88 0.80
CA TYR A 211 -2.76 -10.40 1.26
C TYR A 211 -1.77 -9.28 1.47
N LEU A 212 -0.99 -9.38 2.54
CA LEU A 212 0.17 -8.54 2.79
C LEU A 212 1.28 -8.92 1.81
N THR A 213 1.68 -7.99 0.96
CA THR A 213 2.63 -8.28 -0.13
C THR A 213 3.89 -7.45 -0.12
N ILE A 214 3.86 -6.26 0.50
CA ILE A 214 5.05 -5.40 0.60
C ILE A 214 5.07 -4.73 1.98
N LEU A 215 6.23 -4.73 2.62
CA LEU A 215 6.61 -3.85 3.73
C LEU A 215 7.66 -2.87 3.21
N ASP A 216 7.44 -1.58 3.44
CA ASP A 216 8.25 -0.51 2.90
C ASP A 216 9.00 0.21 4.02
N PHE A 217 10.23 -0.19 4.25
CA PHE A 217 11.18 0.46 5.15
C PHE A 217 12.10 1.44 4.41
N TYR A 218 12.10 1.40 3.07
CA TYR A 218 12.91 2.31 2.25
C TYR A 218 12.39 3.75 2.30
N THR A 219 11.09 3.91 2.08
CA THR A 219 10.47 5.26 2.09
C THR A 219 10.50 5.92 3.47
N MET A 220 10.70 5.13 4.54
CA MET A 220 10.77 5.62 5.92
C MET A 220 12.19 5.98 6.36
N ASP A 221 13.21 5.55 5.61
CA ASP A 221 14.61 5.71 5.99
C ASP A 221 15.15 7.09 5.54
N CYS A 222 15.65 7.86 6.52
CA CYS A 222 16.28 9.16 6.30
C CYS A 222 17.78 9.11 6.08
N SER A 223 18.39 7.93 6.03
CA SER A 223 19.84 7.79 5.93
C SER A 223 20.37 7.86 4.49
N ALA A 224 19.53 8.15 3.51
CA ALA A 224 19.88 8.18 2.08
C ALA A 224 20.44 9.52 1.62
#